data_5dbbc7b93183ace9c2da9eb8a4c94815
#
_entry.id   5dbbc7b93183ace9c2da9eb8a4c94815
#
_cell.length_a   1.000
_cell.length_b   1.000
_cell.length_c   1.000
_cell.angle_alpha   90.00
_cell.angle_beta   90.00
_cell.angle_gamma   90.00
#
_symmetry.space_group_name_H-M   'P 1'
#
loop_
_entity.id
_entity.type
_entity.pdbx_description
1 polymer ?
#
loop_
_entity_poly.entity_id
_entity_poly.type
_entity_poly.pdbx_seq_one_letter_code
_entity_poly.pdbx_strand_id
1 'polypeptide(L)'
;MVTDVASRQYPHYLYKRTSNGEAVQDANGSWLASGAEWTLHSVCREETNGKGTQIQAANGKFVTFASLIQIPKGVQRIPEGMEIAVADEPLEPSQLLNQETMEEAKISGIIRISSVCLKFDKGRLHCRLWV
;
A
#
# COMPACT_ATOMS: atom_id res chain seq x y z
N MET A 1 -8.08 -15.78 13.27
CA MET A 1 -7.98 -14.94 14.47
C MET A 1 -6.55 -14.44 14.63
N VAL A 2 -6.39 -13.13 14.74
CA VAL A 2 -5.08 -12.52 14.93
C VAL A 2 -4.69 -12.67 16.40
N THR A 3 -3.49 -13.18 16.66
CA THR A 3 -3.00 -13.30 18.03
C THR A 3 -2.62 -11.91 18.57
N ASP A 4 -2.61 -11.75 19.89
CA ASP A 4 -2.20 -10.49 20.52
C ASP A 4 -0.80 -10.05 20.11
N VAL A 5 0.11 -11.01 19.90
CA VAL A 5 1.47 -10.73 19.44
C VAL A 5 1.45 -10.12 18.03
N ALA A 6 0.67 -10.71 17.13
CA ALA A 6 0.57 -10.21 15.76
C ALA A 6 -0.09 -8.82 15.72
N SER A 7 -1.10 -8.58 16.55
CA SER A 7 -1.75 -7.26 16.67
C SER A 7 -0.81 -6.17 17.16
N ARG A 8 0.10 -6.50 18.07
CA ARG A 8 1.10 -5.54 18.58
C ARG A 8 2.18 -5.27 17.57
N GLN A 9 2.61 -6.30 16.83
CA GLN A 9 3.70 -6.24 15.88
C GLN A 9 3.27 -5.58 14.59
N TYR A 10 2.03 -5.82 14.15
CA TYR A 10 1.48 -5.33 12.90
C TYR A 10 0.11 -4.65 13.14
N PRO A 11 0.13 -3.41 13.69
CA PRO A 11 -1.11 -2.74 14.07
C PRO A 11 -1.86 -2.06 12.94
N HIS A 12 -1.31 -2.06 11.74
CA HIS A 12 -1.87 -1.35 10.59
C HIS A 12 -2.33 -2.31 9.51
N TYR A 13 -3.06 -1.78 8.52
CA TYR A 13 -3.63 -2.55 7.41
C TYR A 13 -3.10 -2.02 6.10
N LEU A 14 -2.53 -2.91 5.28
CA LEU A 14 -1.95 -2.57 3.97
C LEU A 14 -2.92 -2.94 2.87
N TYR A 15 -3.27 -1.95 2.06
CA TYR A 15 -4.09 -2.11 0.87
C TYR A 15 -3.25 -1.88 -0.38
N LYS A 16 -3.52 -2.64 -1.41
CA LYS A 16 -2.90 -2.47 -2.72
C LYS A 16 -3.96 -2.22 -3.77
N ARG A 17 -3.62 -1.40 -4.76
CA ARG A 17 -4.48 -1.16 -5.90
C ARG A 17 -4.07 -2.06 -7.04
N THR A 18 -4.95 -3.00 -7.39
CA THR A 18 -4.74 -3.90 -8.52
C THR A 18 -5.52 -3.41 -9.72
N SER A 19 -4.94 -3.57 -10.91
CA SER A 19 -5.63 -3.29 -12.17
C SER A 19 -5.90 -4.61 -12.87
N ASN A 20 -7.12 -4.81 -13.36
CA ASN A 20 -7.47 -6.00 -14.13
C ASN A 20 -7.05 -5.88 -15.59
N GLY A 21 -6.20 -4.93 -15.91
CA GLY A 21 -5.49 -4.85 -17.17
C GLY A 21 -6.10 -3.93 -18.20
N GLU A 22 -7.19 -4.26 -18.83
CA GLU A 22 -7.61 -3.53 -20.01
C GLU A 22 -8.61 -2.41 -19.73
N ALA A 23 -8.36 -1.24 -20.30
CA ALA A 23 -9.33 -0.17 -20.33
C ALA A 23 -10.52 -0.60 -21.17
N VAL A 24 -11.72 -0.31 -20.70
CA VAL A 24 -12.96 -0.59 -21.41
C VAL A 24 -13.53 0.72 -21.96
N GLN A 25 -13.94 0.70 -23.23
CA GLN A 25 -14.57 1.85 -23.85
C GLN A 25 -16.04 1.87 -23.50
N ASP A 26 -16.56 3.01 -23.03
CA ASP A 26 -17.98 3.16 -22.74
C ASP A 26 -18.78 3.41 -24.02
N ALA A 27 -20.12 3.54 -23.89
CA ALA A 27 -21.02 3.74 -25.00
C ALA A 27 -20.75 5.06 -25.76
N ASN A 28 -20.09 6.02 -25.15
CA ASN A 28 -19.75 7.30 -25.74
C ASN A 28 -18.37 7.34 -26.36
N GLY A 29 -17.66 6.22 -26.34
CA GLY A 29 -16.31 6.12 -26.87
C GLY A 29 -15.21 6.56 -25.89
N SER A 30 -15.54 6.89 -24.66
CA SER A 30 -14.56 7.26 -23.65
C SER A 30 -13.93 6.00 -23.03
N TRP A 31 -12.63 6.06 -22.80
CA TRP A 31 -11.92 4.96 -22.16
C TRP A 31 -12.06 5.05 -20.64
N LEU A 32 -12.58 3.97 -20.07
CA LEU A 32 -12.69 3.83 -18.62
C LEU A 32 -11.53 2.98 -18.12
N ALA A 33 -10.89 3.43 -17.05
CA ALA A 33 -9.90 2.59 -16.37
C ALA A 33 -10.65 1.40 -15.77
N SER A 34 -10.57 0.24 -16.44
CA SER A 34 -11.29 -0.93 -15.99
C SER A 34 -10.59 -1.60 -14.82
N GLY A 35 -11.37 -2.04 -13.85
CA GLY A 35 -10.96 -3.02 -12.88
C GLY A 35 -9.89 -2.61 -11.90
N ALA A 36 -9.67 -1.32 -11.70
CA ALA A 36 -8.82 -0.89 -10.60
C ALA A 36 -9.55 -1.15 -9.28
N GLU A 37 -9.02 -2.07 -8.49
CA GLU A 37 -9.59 -2.44 -7.20
C GLU A 37 -8.58 -2.30 -6.10
N TRP A 38 -9.03 -1.76 -4.97
CA TRP A 38 -8.25 -1.78 -3.75
C TRP A 38 -8.58 -3.06 -2.98
N THR A 39 -7.57 -3.83 -2.63
CA THR A 39 -7.72 -5.05 -1.86
C THR A 39 -6.82 -5.04 -0.65
N LEU A 40 -7.29 -5.62 0.45
CA LEU A 40 -6.46 -5.83 1.62
C LEU A 40 -5.37 -6.84 1.29
N HIS A 41 -4.11 -6.42 1.41
CA HIS A 41 -2.97 -7.28 1.16
C HIS A 41 -2.54 -8.04 2.40
N SER A 42 -2.39 -7.32 3.50
CA SER A 42 -1.95 -7.90 4.77
C SER A 42 -2.08 -6.88 5.90
N VAL A 43 -1.95 -7.36 7.12
CA VAL A 43 -1.62 -6.49 8.24
C VAL A 43 -0.17 -6.03 8.08
N CYS A 44 0.18 -4.92 8.69
CA CYS A 44 1.53 -4.35 8.53
C CYS A 44 1.86 -3.39 9.66
N ARG A 45 3.10 -2.90 9.64
CA ARG A 45 3.55 -1.84 10.53
C ARG A 45 4.24 -0.76 9.69
N GLU A 46 3.65 0.42 9.66
CA GLU A 46 4.22 1.57 8.95
C GLU A 46 5.16 2.33 9.87
N GLU A 47 6.38 2.59 9.39
CA GLU A 47 7.38 3.37 10.11
C GLU A 47 7.79 4.56 9.23
N THR A 48 7.41 5.76 9.66
CA THR A 48 7.73 6.98 8.92
C THR A 48 9.24 7.23 8.91
N ASN A 49 9.79 7.58 7.74
CA ASN A 49 11.20 7.91 7.59
C ASN A 49 11.46 9.37 8.01
N GLY A 50 11.59 9.59 9.29
CA GLY A 50 11.83 10.94 9.83
C GLY A 50 13.24 11.46 9.66
N LYS A 51 14.19 10.61 9.23
CA LYS A 51 15.62 10.96 9.12
C LYS A 51 16.08 11.26 7.70
N GLY A 52 15.21 11.10 6.70
CA GLY A 52 15.58 11.27 5.30
C GLY A 52 16.52 10.19 4.76
N THR A 53 16.48 9.01 5.34
CA THR A 53 17.30 7.88 4.88
C THR A 53 16.97 7.52 3.44
N GLN A 54 18.00 7.15 2.67
CA GLN A 54 17.83 6.76 1.28
C GLN A 54 17.98 5.26 1.10
N ILE A 55 17.30 4.74 0.07
CA ILE A 55 17.46 3.36 -0.39
C ILE A 55 17.87 3.36 -1.86
N GLN A 56 18.47 2.26 -2.29
CA GLN A 56 18.74 2.05 -3.71
C GLN A 56 17.52 1.39 -4.35
N ALA A 57 16.91 2.09 -5.30
CA ALA A 57 15.77 1.57 -6.06
C ALA A 57 16.23 0.52 -7.09
N ALA A 58 15.26 -0.16 -7.73
CA ALA A 58 15.54 -1.21 -8.69
C ALA A 58 16.38 -0.73 -9.88
N ASN A 59 16.29 0.55 -10.25
CA ASN A 59 17.08 1.16 -11.32
C ASN A 59 18.49 1.58 -10.90
N GLY A 60 18.90 1.28 -9.67
CA GLY A 60 20.21 1.62 -9.13
C GLY A 60 20.34 3.03 -8.55
N LYS A 61 19.34 3.87 -8.69
CA LYS A 61 19.35 5.22 -8.14
C LYS A 61 19.00 5.21 -6.68
N PHE A 62 19.60 6.12 -5.91
CA PHE A 62 19.25 6.33 -4.51
C PHE A 62 18.07 7.29 -4.41
N VAL A 63 17.06 6.91 -3.64
CA VAL A 63 15.87 7.72 -3.43
C VAL A 63 15.55 7.80 -1.95
N THR A 64 15.02 8.94 -1.52
CA THR A 64 14.51 9.09 -0.16
C THR A 64 13.10 8.51 -0.11
N PHE A 65 12.89 7.53 0.77
CA PHE A 65 11.56 6.93 0.92
C PHE A 65 10.76 7.65 2.02
N ALA A 66 9.43 7.65 1.89
CA ALA A 66 8.56 8.27 2.89
C ALA A 66 8.36 7.38 4.11
N SER A 67 8.16 6.09 3.90
CA SER A 67 7.93 5.12 4.98
C SER A 67 8.48 3.76 4.63
N LEU A 68 8.90 3.03 5.66
CA LEU A 68 9.20 1.61 5.61
C LEU A 68 8.01 0.86 6.19
N ILE A 69 7.48 -0.09 5.44
CA ILE A 69 6.34 -0.90 5.86
C ILE A 69 6.83 -2.32 6.10
N GLN A 70 6.72 -2.77 7.34
CA GLN A 70 7.04 -4.14 7.72
C GLN A 70 5.78 -4.99 7.62
N ILE A 71 5.90 -6.16 7.00
CA ILE A 71 4.78 -7.04 6.67
C ILE A 71 5.13 -8.45 7.16
N PRO A 72 4.14 -9.23 7.65
CA PRO A 72 4.40 -10.61 8.06
C PRO A 72 5.04 -11.44 6.95
N LYS A 73 5.83 -12.43 7.35
CA LYS A 73 6.44 -13.37 6.43
C LYS A 73 5.38 -14.14 5.62
N GLY A 74 5.71 -14.44 4.37
CA GLY A 74 4.88 -15.30 3.53
C GLY A 74 3.85 -14.59 2.66
N VAL A 75 3.80 -13.26 2.70
CA VAL A 75 2.89 -12.51 1.82
C VAL A 75 3.46 -12.42 0.41
N GLN A 76 2.58 -12.18 -0.55
CA GLN A 76 2.98 -12.00 -1.94
C GLN A 76 3.77 -10.71 -2.11
N ARG A 77 4.68 -10.73 -3.08
CA ARG A 77 5.46 -9.56 -3.45
C ARG A 77 4.57 -8.46 -4.04
N ILE A 78 4.84 -7.22 -3.66
CA ILE A 78 4.24 -6.05 -4.28
C ILE A 78 5.23 -5.50 -5.30
N PRO A 79 4.85 -5.42 -6.59
CA PRO A 79 5.75 -4.88 -7.62
C PRO A 79 6.03 -3.40 -7.42
N GLU A 80 7.21 -2.97 -7.84
CA GLU A 80 7.56 -1.55 -7.87
C GLU A 80 6.55 -0.78 -8.75
N GLY A 81 6.14 0.38 -8.29
CA GLY A 81 5.16 1.22 -8.99
C GLY A 81 3.71 0.94 -8.65
N MET A 82 3.41 -0.15 -7.93
CA MET A 82 2.04 -0.41 -7.49
C MET A 82 1.63 0.58 -6.40
N GLU A 83 0.42 1.13 -6.52
CA GLU A 83 -0.12 2.01 -5.49
C GLU A 83 -0.51 1.22 -4.25
N ILE A 84 -0.17 1.77 -3.10
CA ILE A 84 -0.52 1.21 -1.80
C ILE A 84 -1.10 2.28 -0.88
N ALA A 85 -1.84 1.84 0.11
CA ALA A 85 -2.32 2.68 1.19
C ALA A 85 -2.23 1.89 2.51
N VAL A 86 -1.86 2.60 3.57
CA VAL A 86 -1.79 2.01 4.91
C VAL A 86 -2.79 2.72 5.80
N ALA A 87 -3.64 1.96 6.50
CA ALA A 87 -4.67 2.48 7.38
C ALA A 87 -4.50 1.99 8.81
N ASP A 88 -4.98 2.79 9.77
CA ASP A 88 -4.98 2.44 11.19
C ASP A 88 -6.10 1.46 11.54
N GLU A 89 -7.14 1.40 10.72
CA GLU A 89 -8.29 0.52 10.94
C GLU A 89 -8.74 -0.08 9.61
N PRO A 90 -9.47 -1.20 9.63
CA PRO A 90 -9.95 -1.81 8.40
C PRO A 90 -10.89 -0.88 7.64
N LEU A 91 -10.68 -0.78 6.33
CA LEU A 91 -11.51 0.00 5.42
C LEU A 91 -12.13 -0.91 4.37
N GLU A 92 -13.37 -0.59 3.99
CA GLU A 92 -13.97 -1.26 2.84
C GLU A 92 -13.25 -0.81 1.56
N PRO A 93 -12.96 -1.71 0.62
CA PRO A 93 -12.27 -1.33 -0.62
C PRO A 93 -12.97 -0.21 -1.39
N SER A 94 -14.30 -0.15 -1.33
CA SER A 94 -15.08 0.91 -1.97
C SER A 94 -14.76 2.31 -1.41
N GLN A 95 -14.36 2.40 -0.16
CA GLN A 95 -13.97 3.67 0.46
C GLN A 95 -12.67 4.22 -0.13
N LEU A 96 -11.81 3.34 -0.62
CA LEU A 96 -10.54 3.72 -1.24
C LEU A 96 -10.72 4.14 -2.70
N LEU A 97 -11.70 3.57 -3.39
CA LEU A 97 -12.01 3.94 -4.78
C LEU A 97 -12.65 5.31 -4.91
N ASN A 98 -13.42 5.72 -3.91
CA ASN A 98 -14.04 7.03 -3.89
C ASN A 98 -13.01 8.06 -3.43
N GLN A 99 -12.67 8.99 -4.32
CA GLN A 99 -11.66 10.01 -4.02
C GLN A 99 -12.03 10.88 -2.83
N GLU A 100 -13.31 11.23 -2.69
CA GLU A 100 -13.77 12.04 -1.56
C GLU A 100 -13.59 11.32 -0.23
N THR A 101 -14.03 10.05 -0.14
CA THR A 101 -13.88 9.25 1.07
C THR A 101 -12.40 8.99 1.40
N MET A 102 -11.59 8.80 0.39
CA MET A 102 -10.14 8.60 0.58
C MET A 102 -9.48 9.86 1.14
N GLU A 103 -9.83 11.03 0.61
CA GLU A 103 -9.31 12.30 1.11
C GLU A 103 -9.77 12.57 2.55
N GLU A 104 -11.02 12.28 2.86
CA GLU A 104 -11.53 12.39 4.23
C GLU A 104 -10.78 11.47 5.19
N ALA A 105 -10.50 10.23 4.77
CA ALA A 105 -9.74 9.28 5.56
C ALA A 105 -8.30 9.73 5.78
N LYS A 106 -7.68 10.38 4.80
CA LYS A 106 -6.35 10.97 4.95
C LYS A 106 -6.36 12.14 5.92
N ILE A 107 -7.34 13.03 5.80
CA ILE A 107 -7.47 14.21 6.66
C ILE A 107 -7.72 13.78 8.12
N SER A 108 -8.55 12.78 8.34
CA SER A 108 -8.84 12.27 9.69
C SER A 108 -7.70 11.45 10.29
N GLY A 109 -6.71 11.06 9.48
CA GLY A 109 -5.58 10.25 9.93
C GLY A 109 -5.82 8.75 9.90
N ILE A 110 -6.97 8.29 9.43
CA ILE A 110 -7.25 6.86 9.27
C ILE A 110 -6.31 6.24 8.24
N ILE A 111 -6.11 6.91 7.10
CA ILE A 111 -5.07 6.54 6.16
C ILE A 111 -3.78 7.23 6.56
N ARG A 112 -2.79 6.45 6.96
CA ARG A 112 -1.50 6.95 7.41
C ARG A 112 -0.64 7.42 6.25
N ILE A 113 -0.63 6.65 5.15
CA ILE A 113 0.13 6.98 3.96
C ILE A 113 -0.53 6.35 2.74
N SER A 114 -0.43 7.03 1.61
CA SER A 114 -0.82 6.54 0.30
C SER A 114 0.30 6.91 -0.67
N SER A 115 0.90 5.91 -1.31
CA SER A 115 2.07 6.12 -2.16
C SER A 115 2.24 4.94 -3.11
N VAL A 116 3.37 4.89 -3.79
CA VAL A 116 3.72 3.79 -4.68
C VAL A 116 4.88 2.99 -4.11
N CYS A 117 4.91 1.71 -4.41
CA CYS A 117 6.01 0.84 -4.01
C CYS A 117 7.31 1.25 -4.71
N LEU A 118 8.33 1.59 -3.94
CA LEU A 118 9.67 1.87 -4.44
C LEU A 118 10.53 0.63 -4.46
N LYS A 119 10.37 -0.23 -3.46
CA LYS A 119 11.17 -1.46 -3.32
C LYS A 119 10.45 -2.44 -2.41
N PHE A 120 10.56 -3.72 -2.71
CA PHE A 120 10.01 -4.80 -1.89
C PHE A 120 11.08 -5.87 -1.66
N ASP A 121 11.19 -6.33 -0.42
CA ASP A 121 12.16 -7.37 -0.04
C ASP A 121 11.50 -8.43 0.82
N LYS A 122 11.64 -9.71 0.42
CA LYS A 122 11.18 -10.84 1.21
C LYS A 122 12.30 -11.28 2.15
N GLY A 123 12.23 -10.83 3.39
CA GLY A 123 13.19 -11.23 4.40
C GLY A 123 12.88 -12.58 5.01
N ARG A 124 13.79 -13.05 5.87
CA ARG A 124 13.64 -14.34 6.57
C ARG A 124 12.61 -14.30 7.68
N LEU A 125 12.49 -13.15 8.35
CA LEU A 125 11.59 -12.96 9.49
C LEU A 125 10.32 -12.21 9.11
N HIS A 126 10.43 -11.27 8.20
CA HIS A 126 9.32 -10.46 7.71
C HIS A 126 9.65 -9.89 6.34
N CYS A 127 8.64 -9.40 5.64
CA CYS A 127 8.82 -8.68 4.39
C CYS A 127 8.93 -7.17 4.65
N ARG A 128 9.60 -6.47 3.76
CA ARG A 128 9.78 -5.01 3.86
C ARG A 128 9.38 -4.34 2.56
N LEU A 129 8.65 -3.25 2.68
CA LEU A 129 8.17 -2.46 1.55
C LEU A 129 8.54 -1.00 1.80
N TRP A 130 9.25 -0.39 0.86
CA TRP A 130 9.58 1.04 0.90
C TRP A 130 8.67 1.80 -0.07
N VAL A 131 8.12 2.89 0.40
CA VAL A 131 7.22 3.74 -0.39
C VAL A 131 7.65 5.20 -0.39
#